data_d89fa3cfaacdafcefa975a3772baf470
#
_entry.id   d89fa3cfaacdafcefa975a3772baf470
#
_cell.length_a   1.000
_cell.length_b   1.000
_cell.length_c   1.000
_cell.angle_alpha   90.00
_cell.angle_beta   90.00
_cell.angle_gamma   90.00
#
_symmetry.space_group_name_H-M   'P 1'
#
loop_
_entity.id
_entity.type
_entity.pdbx_description
1 polymer ?
#
loop_
_entity_poly.entity_id
_entity_poly.type
_entity_poly.pdbx_seq_one_letter_code
_entity_poly.pdbx_strand_id
1 'polypeptide(L)'
;MTNKNLEPKATALKMHKFGWLPDLPDERDYVYEAPMKLRSASDFPSKVDLRKICPPVFNQGELGSCTANSLLAAVECCKRLQGQKRTKRLSRLFLYYNERVMMGTVLSDSGAYLRDGVKSLNKQGVCLEKDWTYSKSTKPGAKYTKEPPKECYESALDNQILSYWRINANMFDIRACLADGYPFVFGFSVYSSFMSEEVAKTGIMPMPEKGESMLGGHAVMAAGYDNDRRLLLVRNSWGKEWGDKGYFWMPYDYISKTKNCADFWTIRLVE
;
A
#
# COMPACT_ATOMS: atom_id res chain seq x y z
N MET A 1 37.02 16.02 -36.94
CA MET A 1 36.63 15.07 -35.89
C MET A 1 35.67 15.81 -34.97
N THR A 2 34.39 15.61 -35.17
CA THR A 2 33.33 16.35 -34.47
C THR A 2 32.91 15.56 -33.23
N ASN A 3 33.24 16.10 -32.05
CA ASN A 3 32.76 15.61 -30.74
C ASN A 3 31.24 15.77 -30.67
N LYS A 4 30.52 14.67 -30.75
CA LYS A 4 29.10 14.62 -30.38
C LYS A 4 29.00 14.53 -28.85
N ASN A 5 28.74 15.67 -28.20
CA ASN A 5 28.29 15.71 -26.81
C ASN A 5 26.97 14.96 -26.73
N LEU A 6 27.02 13.78 -26.14
CA LEU A 6 25.82 13.03 -25.68
C LEU A 6 25.36 13.71 -24.40
N GLU A 7 24.41 14.65 -24.53
CA GLU A 7 23.62 15.08 -23.38
C GLU A 7 22.86 13.85 -22.83
N PRO A 8 22.89 13.59 -21.52
CA PRO A 8 22.06 12.55 -20.93
C PRO A 8 20.60 12.94 -21.12
N LYS A 9 19.83 12.12 -21.86
CA LYS A 9 18.38 12.25 -21.93
C LYS A 9 17.84 12.21 -20.51
N ALA A 10 17.37 13.34 -19.99
CA ALA A 10 16.59 13.41 -18.78
C ALA A 10 15.40 12.46 -18.95
N THR A 11 15.42 11.34 -18.23
CA THR A 11 14.32 10.39 -18.20
C THR A 11 13.17 11.12 -17.50
N ALA A 12 12.18 11.57 -18.24
CA ALA A 12 10.99 12.21 -17.67
C ALA A 12 10.48 11.32 -16.53
N LEU A 13 10.52 11.81 -15.31
CA LEU A 13 9.93 11.13 -14.14
C LEU A 13 8.49 10.77 -14.49
N LYS A 14 8.19 9.47 -14.57
CA LYS A 14 6.84 9.01 -14.85
C LYS A 14 5.94 9.57 -13.76
N MET A 15 4.98 10.38 -14.14
CA MET A 15 3.97 10.89 -13.20
C MET A 15 3.16 9.71 -12.69
N HIS A 16 3.34 9.39 -11.41
CA HIS A 16 2.50 8.42 -10.72
C HIS A 16 1.29 9.16 -10.16
N LYS A 17 0.11 8.58 -10.34
CA LYS A 17 -1.11 9.15 -9.79
C LYS A 17 -1.27 8.72 -8.33
N PHE A 18 -1.63 9.67 -7.48
CA PHE A 18 -1.96 9.46 -6.09
C PHE A 18 -3.47 9.21 -5.97
N GLY A 19 -3.87 8.25 -5.14
CA GLY A 19 -5.27 7.83 -5.11
C GLY A 19 -5.76 7.46 -3.72
N TRP A 20 -4.99 7.74 -2.66
CA TRP A 20 -5.48 7.59 -1.29
C TRP A 20 -6.22 8.85 -0.84
N LEU A 21 -7.43 8.64 -0.30
CA LEU A 21 -8.23 9.62 0.40
C LEU A 21 -8.26 9.23 1.88
N PRO A 22 -8.08 10.18 2.83
CA PRO A 22 -8.15 9.87 4.27
C PRO A 22 -9.54 9.40 4.69
N ASP A 23 -9.58 8.30 5.46
CA ASP A 23 -10.82 7.80 6.07
C ASP A 23 -11.43 8.83 7.02
N LEU A 24 -12.76 8.96 7.04
CA LEU A 24 -13.44 9.66 8.12
C LEU A 24 -13.31 8.84 9.42
N PRO A 25 -13.18 9.47 10.59
CA PRO A 25 -13.18 8.76 11.88
C PRO A 25 -14.44 7.89 12.04
N ASP A 26 -14.27 6.66 12.56
CA ASP A 26 -15.38 5.75 12.85
C ASP A 26 -15.04 4.97 14.13
N GLU A 27 -15.78 5.22 15.21
CA GLU A 27 -15.57 4.58 16.51
C GLU A 27 -15.87 3.08 16.52
N ARG A 28 -16.48 2.54 15.45
CA ARG A 28 -16.78 1.12 15.28
C ARG A 28 -15.58 0.32 14.74
N ASP A 29 -14.50 0.99 14.36
CA ASP A 29 -13.29 0.31 13.89
C ASP A 29 -12.69 -0.51 15.04
N TYR A 30 -12.49 -1.80 14.80
CA TYR A 30 -11.76 -2.65 15.74
C TYR A 30 -10.30 -2.21 15.81
N VAL A 31 -9.82 -1.91 17.02
CA VAL A 31 -8.45 -1.44 17.25
C VAL A 31 -7.53 -2.63 17.54
N TYR A 32 -6.35 -2.61 16.94
CA TYR A 32 -5.29 -3.58 17.19
C TYR A 32 -4.72 -3.41 18.59
N GLU A 33 -4.58 -4.50 19.31
CA GLU A 33 -3.87 -4.57 20.58
C GLU A 33 -2.61 -5.43 20.42
N ALA A 34 -1.48 -4.93 20.90
CA ALA A 34 -0.23 -5.67 20.88
C ALA A 34 -0.35 -6.95 21.74
N PRO A 35 0.10 -8.12 21.25
CA PRO A 35 0.07 -9.33 22.04
C PRO A 35 0.94 -9.20 23.29
N MET A 36 0.62 -9.98 24.34
CA MET A 36 1.29 -9.88 25.67
C MET A 36 2.82 -9.94 25.60
N LYS A 37 3.37 -10.75 24.68
CA LYS A 37 4.82 -10.87 24.44
C LYS A 37 5.50 -9.62 23.85
N LEU A 38 4.72 -8.62 23.45
CA LEU A 38 5.18 -7.38 22.80
C LEU A 38 4.61 -6.12 23.50
N ARG A 39 4.40 -6.19 24.81
CA ARG A 39 3.84 -5.07 25.58
C ARG A 39 4.86 -4.05 26.07
N SER A 40 6.15 -4.37 25.97
CA SER A 40 7.24 -3.44 26.29
C SER A 40 8.06 -3.12 25.04
N ALA A 41 8.58 -1.91 24.95
CA ALA A 41 9.48 -1.51 23.88
C ALA A 41 10.79 -2.34 23.86
N SER A 42 11.20 -2.88 25.01
CA SER A 42 12.34 -3.81 25.15
C SER A 42 12.09 -5.18 24.51
N ASP A 43 10.84 -5.55 24.27
CA ASP A 43 10.47 -6.83 23.68
C ASP A 43 10.61 -6.84 22.16
N PHE A 44 10.81 -5.66 21.56
CA PHE A 44 10.88 -5.52 20.11
C PHE A 44 12.28 -5.87 19.59
N PRO A 45 12.38 -6.68 18.51
CA PRO A 45 13.63 -6.79 17.76
C PRO A 45 14.13 -5.40 17.32
N SER A 46 15.45 -5.23 17.25
CA SER A 46 16.02 -3.99 16.73
C SER A 46 15.67 -3.76 15.26
N LYS A 47 15.39 -4.85 14.52
CA LYS A 47 15.04 -4.84 13.11
C LYS A 47 14.04 -5.92 12.75
N VAL A 48 13.08 -5.57 11.90
CA VAL A 48 12.11 -6.49 11.27
C VAL A 48 12.13 -6.30 9.78
N ASP A 49 12.18 -7.38 9.01
CA ASP A 49 12.12 -7.37 7.56
C ASP A 49 11.21 -8.51 7.07
N LEU A 50 9.99 -8.16 6.66
CA LEU A 50 8.98 -9.10 6.19
C LEU A 50 8.97 -9.28 4.66
N ARG A 51 9.96 -8.75 3.92
CA ARG A 51 10.01 -8.86 2.45
C ARG A 51 9.94 -10.31 1.95
N LYS A 52 10.42 -11.28 2.73
CA LYS A 52 10.39 -12.71 2.36
C LYS A 52 8.96 -13.27 2.20
N ILE A 53 8.00 -12.73 2.93
CA ILE A 53 6.59 -13.13 2.81
C ILE A 53 5.81 -12.25 1.84
N CYS A 54 6.40 -11.18 1.32
CA CYS A 54 5.72 -10.29 0.39
C CYS A 54 5.67 -10.91 -1.02
N PRO A 55 4.56 -10.70 -1.76
CA PRO A 55 4.50 -11.04 -3.18
C PRO A 55 5.46 -10.17 -4.00
N PRO A 56 5.72 -10.49 -5.29
CA PRO A 56 6.46 -9.59 -6.18
C PRO A 56 5.84 -8.20 -6.22
N VAL A 57 6.68 -7.15 -6.26
CA VAL A 57 6.23 -5.76 -6.22
C VAL A 57 5.29 -5.44 -7.39
N PHE A 58 4.18 -4.80 -7.08
CA PHE A 58 3.20 -4.38 -8.08
C PHE A 58 3.64 -3.09 -8.79
N ASN A 59 3.04 -2.86 -9.97
CA ASN A 59 3.16 -1.59 -10.65
C ASN A 59 1.77 -1.13 -11.07
N GLN A 60 1.25 -0.09 -10.37
CA GLN A 60 -0.07 0.48 -10.63
C GLN A 60 -0.12 1.33 -11.92
N GLY A 61 1.04 1.78 -12.43
CA GLY A 61 1.10 2.72 -13.55
C GLY A 61 0.52 4.08 -13.17
N GLU A 62 -0.27 4.66 -14.06
CA GLU A 62 -0.90 5.98 -13.91
C GLU A 62 -2.29 5.93 -13.25
N LEU A 63 -2.79 4.73 -12.91
CA LEU A 63 -4.10 4.56 -12.28
C LEU A 63 -4.02 4.84 -10.78
N GLY A 64 -4.96 5.63 -10.25
CA GLY A 64 -5.04 6.02 -8.83
C GLY A 64 -5.44 4.89 -7.86
N SER A 65 -5.02 3.65 -8.13
CA SER A 65 -5.41 2.42 -7.44
C SER A 65 -4.45 1.96 -6.34
N CYS A 66 -3.73 2.90 -5.71
CA CYS A 66 -2.75 2.56 -4.68
C CYS A 66 -3.37 1.83 -3.47
N THR A 67 -4.61 2.13 -3.09
CA THR A 67 -5.38 1.44 -2.05
C THR A 67 -5.51 -0.05 -2.35
N ALA A 68 -6.03 -0.41 -3.51
CA ALA A 68 -6.15 -1.80 -3.94
C ALA A 68 -4.78 -2.51 -4.07
N ASN A 69 -3.75 -1.80 -4.56
CA ASN A 69 -2.40 -2.37 -4.65
C ASN A 69 -1.79 -2.68 -3.29
N SER A 70 -1.91 -1.78 -2.31
CA SER A 70 -1.38 -1.98 -0.96
C SER A 70 -2.17 -3.04 -0.18
N LEU A 71 -3.50 -3.00 -0.23
CA LEU A 71 -4.37 -3.97 0.45
C LEU A 71 -4.14 -5.40 -0.06
N LEU A 72 -4.10 -5.61 -1.37
CA LEU A 72 -3.88 -6.96 -1.91
C LEU A 72 -2.45 -7.47 -1.69
N ALA A 73 -1.46 -6.58 -1.57
CA ALA A 73 -0.15 -7.00 -1.09
C ALA A 73 -0.22 -7.55 0.34
N ALA A 74 -0.98 -6.89 1.24
CA ALA A 74 -1.16 -7.36 2.62
C ALA A 74 -1.97 -8.67 2.69
N VAL A 75 -3.03 -8.82 1.88
CA VAL A 75 -3.79 -10.08 1.77
C VAL A 75 -2.92 -11.23 1.31
N GLU A 76 -2.12 -11.04 0.24
CA GLU A 76 -1.21 -12.08 -0.26
C GLU A 76 -0.10 -12.42 0.76
N CYS A 77 0.37 -11.46 1.57
CA CYS A 77 1.27 -11.72 2.70
C CYS A 77 0.58 -12.56 3.77
N CYS A 78 -0.65 -12.22 4.15
CA CYS A 78 -1.43 -12.95 5.16
C CYS A 78 -1.67 -14.41 4.73
N LYS A 79 -2.05 -14.67 3.48
CA LYS A 79 -2.16 -16.02 2.94
C LYS A 79 -0.87 -16.83 3.04
N ARG A 80 0.29 -16.19 2.85
CA ARG A 80 1.60 -16.86 3.05
C ARG A 80 1.91 -17.15 4.51
N LEU A 81 1.54 -16.25 5.42
CA LEU A 81 1.64 -16.49 6.87
C LEU A 81 0.76 -17.67 7.30
N GLN A 82 -0.39 -17.86 6.65
CA GLN A 82 -1.28 -19.00 6.84
C GLN A 82 -0.78 -20.31 6.17
N GLY A 83 0.45 -20.33 5.63
CA GLY A 83 1.07 -21.52 5.06
C GLY A 83 0.87 -21.73 3.56
N GLN A 84 0.22 -20.83 2.85
CA GLN A 84 0.08 -20.91 1.39
C GLN A 84 1.40 -20.54 0.70
N LYS A 85 2.25 -21.52 0.41
CA LYS A 85 3.59 -21.31 -0.19
C LYS A 85 3.55 -20.62 -1.55
N ARG A 86 2.48 -20.84 -2.35
CA ARG A 86 2.26 -20.24 -3.66
C ARG A 86 0.89 -19.56 -3.69
N THR A 87 0.86 -18.29 -3.30
CA THR A 87 -0.36 -17.48 -3.43
C THR A 87 -0.62 -17.15 -4.90
N LYS A 88 -1.85 -17.37 -5.36
CA LYS A 88 -2.31 -16.87 -6.64
C LYS A 88 -2.47 -15.35 -6.53
N ARG A 89 -2.14 -14.63 -7.60
CA ARG A 89 -2.31 -13.18 -7.62
C ARG A 89 -3.79 -12.81 -7.61
N LEU A 90 -4.12 -11.83 -6.78
CA LEU A 90 -5.47 -11.30 -6.61
C LEU A 90 -5.69 -10.07 -7.51
N SER A 91 -6.93 -9.87 -7.95
CA SER A 91 -7.29 -8.82 -8.90
C SER A 91 -7.37 -7.44 -8.27
N ARG A 92 -6.34 -6.63 -8.50
CA ARG A 92 -6.29 -5.25 -8.02
C ARG A 92 -7.36 -4.36 -8.68
N LEU A 93 -7.71 -4.65 -9.91
CA LEU A 93 -8.72 -3.88 -10.62
C LEU A 93 -10.14 -4.20 -10.16
N PHE A 94 -10.39 -5.47 -9.74
CA PHE A 94 -11.65 -5.85 -9.09
C PHE A 94 -11.84 -5.07 -7.79
N LEU A 95 -10.84 -5.07 -6.92
CA LEU A 95 -10.91 -4.35 -5.66
C LEU A 95 -11.08 -2.85 -5.89
N TYR A 96 -10.28 -2.24 -6.77
CA TYR A 96 -10.35 -0.81 -7.08
C TYR A 96 -11.70 -0.40 -7.69
N TYR A 97 -12.35 -1.28 -8.46
CA TYR A 97 -13.71 -1.04 -8.93
C TYR A 97 -14.69 -0.97 -7.76
N ASN A 98 -14.66 -1.98 -6.86
CA ASN A 98 -15.59 -2.10 -5.75
C ASN A 98 -15.39 -1.01 -4.67
N GLU A 99 -14.16 -0.58 -4.41
CA GLU A 99 -13.89 0.62 -3.59
C GLU A 99 -14.67 1.84 -4.13
N ARG A 100 -14.61 2.08 -5.45
CA ARG A 100 -15.30 3.21 -6.07
C ARG A 100 -16.81 3.01 -6.26
N VAL A 101 -17.31 1.78 -6.27
CA VAL A 101 -18.76 1.51 -6.15
C VAL A 101 -19.29 2.07 -4.83
N MET A 102 -18.60 1.82 -3.71
CA MET A 102 -18.98 2.33 -2.40
C MET A 102 -18.97 3.85 -2.33
N MET A 103 -18.10 4.49 -3.11
CA MET A 103 -17.98 5.96 -3.22
C MET A 103 -18.91 6.58 -4.26
N GLY A 104 -19.57 5.79 -5.12
CA GLY A 104 -20.36 6.30 -6.25
C GLY A 104 -19.52 6.94 -7.37
N THR A 105 -18.24 6.57 -7.52
CA THR A 105 -17.28 7.22 -8.41
C THR A 105 -16.67 6.31 -9.50
N VAL A 106 -17.36 5.23 -9.87
CA VAL A 106 -16.84 4.18 -10.78
C VAL A 106 -16.42 4.70 -12.16
N LEU A 107 -17.01 5.78 -12.64
CA LEU A 107 -16.69 6.35 -13.95
C LEU A 107 -15.44 7.24 -13.96
N SER A 108 -14.92 7.59 -12.78
CA SER A 108 -13.72 8.42 -12.62
C SER A 108 -12.61 7.67 -11.90
N ASP A 109 -11.36 8.01 -12.22
CA ASP A 109 -10.18 7.55 -11.48
C ASP A 109 -9.96 8.47 -10.26
N SER A 110 -10.88 8.38 -9.29
CA SER A 110 -10.98 9.24 -8.12
C SER A 110 -10.00 8.90 -6.99
N GLY A 111 -9.34 7.73 -7.04
CA GLY A 111 -8.75 7.13 -5.85
C GLY A 111 -9.82 6.48 -4.98
N ALA A 112 -9.45 6.11 -3.75
CA ALA A 112 -10.36 5.44 -2.82
C ALA A 112 -9.92 5.59 -1.35
N TYR A 113 -10.81 5.18 -0.43
CA TYR A 113 -10.55 5.03 0.99
C TYR A 113 -10.03 3.63 1.32
N LEU A 114 -9.03 3.51 2.19
CA LEU A 114 -8.54 2.20 2.65
C LEU A 114 -9.63 1.40 3.37
N ARG A 115 -10.46 2.07 4.18
CA ARG A 115 -11.61 1.44 4.84
C ARG A 115 -12.59 0.80 3.86
N ASP A 116 -12.89 1.44 2.75
CA ASP A 116 -13.79 0.89 1.74
C ASP A 116 -13.19 -0.36 1.09
N GLY A 117 -11.89 -0.35 0.84
CA GLY A 117 -11.16 -1.52 0.38
C GLY A 117 -11.21 -2.68 1.37
N VAL A 118 -10.97 -2.41 2.66
CA VAL A 118 -11.09 -3.42 3.74
C VAL A 118 -12.52 -3.96 3.84
N LYS A 119 -13.53 -3.09 3.83
CA LYS A 119 -14.94 -3.49 3.88
C LYS A 119 -15.36 -4.32 2.64
N SER A 120 -14.89 -3.94 1.45
CA SER A 120 -15.13 -4.70 0.22
C SER A 120 -14.49 -6.09 0.30
N LEU A 121 -13.25 -6.20 0.73
CA LEU A 121 -12.56 -7.47 0.93
C LEU A 121 -13.24 -8.37 1.96
N ASN A 122 -13.75 -7.79 3.04
CA ASN A 122 -14.48 -8.54 4.06
C ASN A 122 -15.85 -9.04 3.56
N LYS A 123 -16.59 -8.20 2.86
CA LYS A 123 -17.97 -8.51 2.44
C LYS A 123 -18.03 -9.33 1.15
N GLN A 124 -17.18 -9.03 0.19
CA GLN A 124 -17.24 -9.59 -1.17
C GLN A 124 -16.02 -10.46 -1.50
N GLY A 125 -14.89 -10.26 -0.79
CA GLY A 125 -13.64 -10.89 -1.16
C GLY A 125 -13.03 -10.28 -2.41
N VAL A 126 -12.20 -11.06 -3.11
CA VAL A 126 -11.54 -10.65 -4.35
C VAL A 126 -11.26 -11.83 -5.27
N CYS A 127 -11.56 -11.71 -6.56
CA CYS A 127 -11.27 -12.73 -7.57
C CYS A 127 -9.77 -12.77 -7.91
N LEU A 128 -9.35 -13.77 -8.69
CA LEU A 128 -7.98 -13.87 -9.13
C LEU A 128 -7.66 -12.87 -10.25
N GLU A 129 -6.42 -12.43 -10.30
CA GLU A 129 -5.90 -11.52 -11.35
C GLU A 129 -6.10 -12.09 -12.76
N LYS A 130 -6.06 -13.42 -12.94
CA LYS A 130 -6.29 -14.06 -14.24
C LYS A 130 -7.74 -13.92 -14.74
N ASP A 131 -8.71 -13.79 -13.82
CA ASP A 131 -10.14 -13.71 -14.14
C ASP A 131 -10.55 -12.24 -14.43
N TRP A 132 -9.91 -11.28 -13.75
CA TRP A 132 -10.06 -9.85 -14.01
C TRP A 132 -8.71 -9.14 -14.00
N THR A 133 -8.00 -9.22 -15.12
CA THR A 133 -6.62 -8.74 -15.28
C THR A 133 -6.50 -7.24 -15.12
N TYR A 134 -5.40 -6.80 -14.50
CA TYR A 134 -5.08 -5.39 -14.30
C TYR A 134 -4.80 -4.68 -15.64
N SER A 135 -5.36 -3.48 -15.78
CA SER A 135 -5.07 -2.56 -16.88
C SER A 135 -4.61 -1.23 -16.30
N LYS A 136 -3.53 -0.68 -16.83
CA LYS A 136 -2.99 0.63 -16.43
C LYS A 136 -3.61 1.79 -17.21
N SER A 137 -4.51 1.48 -18.18
CA SER A 137 -5.10 2.49 -19.05
C SER A 137 -6.05 3.39 -18.27
N THR A 138 -5.88 4.70 -18.44
CA THR A 138 -6.75 5.76 -17.91
C THR A 138 -7.61 6.40 -19.00
N LYS A 139 -7.59 5.89 -20.24
CA LYS A 139 -8.36 6.39 -21.36
C LYS A 139 -9.89 6.28 -21.10
N PRO A 140 -10.72 7.13 -21.71
CA PRO A 140 -12.18 6.97 -21.63
C PRO A 140 -12.63 5.55 -21.98
N GLY A 141 -13.53 4.97 -21.18
CA GLY A 141 -14.01 3.60 -21.35
C GLY A 141 -13.01 2.49 -20.96
N ALA A 142 -11.89 2.84 -20.32
CA ALA A 142 -10.91 1.88 -19.85
C ALA A 142 -11.51 0.88 -18.83
N LYS A 143 -10.86 -0.26 -18.69
CA LYS A 143 -11.36 -1.40 -17.90
C LYS A 143 -11.69 -1.04 -16.44
N TYR A 144 -11.01 -0.05 -15.84
CA TYR A 144 -11.29 0.37 -14.48
C TYR A 144 -12.71 0.96 -14.28
N THR A 145 -13.37 1.43 -15.35
CA THR A 145 -14.77 1.93 -15.31
C THR A 145 -15.80 0.84 -15.58
N LYS A 146 -15.37 -0.37 -15.90
CA LYS A 146 -16.28 -1.48 -16.26
C LYS A 146 -16.51 -2.37 -15.06
N GLU A 147 -17.76 -2.77 -14.89
CA GLU A 147 -18.14 -3.74 -13.88
C GLU A 147 -17.49 -5.10 -14.17
N PRO A 148 -16.84 -5.73 -13.18
CA PRO A 148 -16.38 -7.11 -13.31
C PRO A 148 -17.56 -8.06 -13.57
N PRO A 149 -17.39 -9.13 -14.38
CA PRO A 149 -18.43 -10.11 -14.64
C PRO A 149 -18.84 -10.87 -13.37
N LYS A 150 -20.05 -11.44 -13.38
CA LYS A 150 -20.68 -12.12 -12.23
C LYS A 150 -19.79 -13.24 -11.66
N GLU A 151 -19.12 -13.99 -12.53
CA GLU A 151 -18.23 -15.09 -12.17
C GLU A 151 -17.04 -14.61 -11.32
N CYS A 152 -16.61 -13.35 -11.49
CA CYS A 152 -15.59 -12.74 -10.64
C CYS A 152 -16.08 -12.54 -9.21
N TYR A 153 -17.36 -12.16 -9.02
CA TYR A 153 -17.94 -11.99 -7.69
C TYR A 153 -18.18 -13.34 -7.03
N GLU A 154 -18.58 -14.36 -7.77
CA GLU A 154 -18.77 -15.72 -7.25
C GLU A 154 -17.44 -16.31 -6.75
N SER A 155 -16.36 -16.19 -7.55
CA SER A 155 -15.04 -16.68 -7.17
C SER A 155 -14.31 -15.79 -6.15
N ALA A 156 -14.76 -14.55 -5.96
CA ALA A 156 -14.16 -13.63 -4.98
C ALA A 156 -14.36 -14.10 -3.54
N LEU A 157 -15.47 -14.80 -3.26
CA LEU A 157 -15.80 -15.30 -1.94
C LEU A 157 -14.74 -16.25 -1.35
N ASP A 158 -13.96 -16.94 -2.20
CA ASP A 158 -12.83 -17.78 -1.80
C ASP A 158 -11.62 -16.99 -1.24
N ASN A 159 -11.70 -15.66 -1.24
CA ASN A 159 -10.62 -14.79 -0.83
C ASN A 159 -11.14 -13.60 0.00
N GLN A 160 -12.05 -13.86 0.93
CA GLN A 160 -12.50 -12.85 1.88
C GLN A 160 -11.48 -12.65 3.00
N ILE A 161 -11.37 -11.42 3.51
CA ILE A 161 -10.68 -11.18 4.77
C ILE A 161 -11.66 -11.40 5.93
N LEU A 162 -11.24 -12.21 6.90
CA LEU A 162 -12.09 -12.58 8.04
C LEU A 162 -11.74 -11.80 9.30
N SER A 163 -10.50 -11.27 9.37
CA SER A 163 -10.02 -10.54 10.53
C SER A 163 -9.08 -9.40 10.12
N TYR A 164 -9.39 -8.21 10.59
CA TYR A 164 -8.64 -6.99 10.33
C TYR A 164 -8.83 -5.98 11.47
N TRP A 165 -7.82 -5.15 11.72
CA TRP A 165 -7.86 -4.13 12.78
C TRP A 165 -7.21 -2.83 12.34
N ARG A 166 -7.67 -1.74 12.91
CA ARG A 166 -7.05 -0.44 12.83
C ARG A 166 -5.90 -0.34 13.84
N ILE A 167 -4.75 0.12 13.40
CA ILE A 167 -3.58 0.34 14.26
C ILE A 167 -3.57 1.82 14.66
N ASN A 168 -3.32 2.12 15.93
CA ASN A 168 -3.14 3.49 16.36
C ASN A 168 -1.89 4.10 15.72
N ALA A 169 -1.96 5.37 15.34
CA ALA A 169 -0.88 6.11 14.69
C ALA A 169 0.24 6.48 15.69
N ASN A 170 0.79 5.49 16.40
CA ASN A 170 1.94 5.64 17.27
C ASN A 170 3.01 4.57 17.00
N MET A 171 4.26 4.91 17.25
CA MET A 171 5.38 4.03 16.92
C MET A 171 5.43 2.75 17.73
N PHE A 172 4.76 2.68 18.88
CA PHE A 172 4.69 1.46 19.68
C PHE A 172 3.81 0.43 18.97
N ASP A 173 2.54 0.75 18.67
CA ASP A 173 1.60 -0.16 18.02
C ASP A 173 2.05 -0.55 16.61
N ILE A 174 2.63 0.41 15.87
CA ILE A 174 3.21 0.19 14.53
C ILE A 174 4.32 -0.85 14.57
N ARG A 175 5.29 -0.71 15.49
CA ARG A 175 6.39 -1.68 15.63
C ARG A 175 5.92 -3.00 16.19
N ALA A 176 4.98 -2.99 17.14
CA ALA A 176 4.41 -4.21 17.70
C ALA A 176 3.74 -5.06 16.62
N CYS A 177 2.96 -4.45 15.72
CA CYS A 177 2.33 -5.16 14.62
C CYS A 177 3.36 -5.83 13.69
N LEU A 178 4.43 -5.13 13.33
CA LEU A 178 5.50 -5.67 12.49
C LEU A 178 6.35 -6.73 13.22
N ALA A 179 6.62 -6.54 14.50
CA ALA A 179 7.34 -7.50 15.34
C ALA A 179 6.53 -8.79 15.57
N ASP A 180 5.20 -8.69 15.54
CA ASP A 180 4.29 -9.85 15.55
C ASP A 180 4.26 -10.61 14.21
N GLY A 181 4.96 -10.09 13.19
CA GLY A 181 5.13 -10.73 11.88
C GLY A 181 4.09 -10.31 10.84
N TYR A 182 3.25 -9.32 11.12
CA TYR A 182 2.23 -8.88 10.19
C TYR A 182 2.53 -7.52 9.57
N PRO A 183 2.51 -7.43 8.23
CA PRO A 183 2.50 -6.14 7.54
C PRO A 183 1.18 -5.43 7.76
N PHE A 184 1.18 -4.11 7.51
CA PHE A 184 -0.05 -3.31 7.54
C PHE A 184 -0.03 -2.27 6.41
N VAL A 185 -1.21 -1.83 5.99
CA VAL A 185 -1.36 -0.77 5.00
C VAL A 185 -1.64 0.57 5.69
N PHE A 186 -1.25 1.65 5.05
CA PHE A 186 -1.55 3.00 5.53
C PHE A 186 -1.47 4.02 4.39
N GLY A 187 -2.08 5.17 4.59
CA GLY A 187 -1.99 6.32 3.71
C GLY A 187 -1.00 7.35 4.22
N PHE A 188 -0.33 8.06 3.31
CA PHE A 188 0.52 9.19 3.65
C PHE A 188 0.42 10.32 2.62
N SER A 189 0.64 11.54 3.07
CA SER A 189 0.77 12.72 2.21
C SER A 189 2.09 12.68 1.46
N VAL A 190 2.06 12.84 0.15
CA VAL A 190 3.26 12.87 -0.70
C VAL A 190 3.66 14.32 -0.92
N TYR A 191 4.91 14.64 -0.60
CA TYR A 191 5.52 15.93 -0.89
C TYR A 191 6.48 15.82 -2.09
N SER A 192 6.84 16.96 -2.67
CA SER A 192 7.66 17.01 -3.89
C SER A 192 9.02 16.33 -3.73
N SER A 193 9.65 16.41 -2.56
CA SER A 193 10.92 15.76 -2.25
C SER A 193 10.86 14.22 -2.39
N PHE A 194 9.72 13.61 -2.09
CA PHE A 194 9.52 12.16 -2.29
C PHE A 194 9.57 11.75 -3.76
N MET A 195 9.26 12.66 -4.68
CA MET A 195 9.28 12.43 -6.13
C MET A 195 10.65 12.69 -6.76
N SER A 196 11.69 12.96 -5.98
CA SER A 196 13.05 13.20 -6.48
C SER A 196 13.68 11.96 -7.11
N GLU A 197 14.61 12.17 -8.02
CA GLU A 197 15.42 11.09 -8.63
C GLU A 197 16.23 10.32 -7.57
N GLU A 198 16.68 11.02 -6.52
CA GLU A 198 17.42 10.41 -5.42
C GLU A 198 16.55 9.38 -4.67
N VAL A 199 15.32 9.73 -4.31
CA VAL A 199 14.38 8.78 -3.70
C VAL A 199 14.02 7.64 -4.65
N ALA A 200 13.78 7.94 -5.93
CA ALA A 200 13.49 6.93 -6.94
C ALA A 200 14.64 5.93 -7.13
N LYS A 201 15.89 6.35 -6.89
CA LYS A 201 17.09 5.53 -7.00
C LYS A 201 17.43 4.79 -5.72
N THR A 202 17.37 5.47 -4.57
CA THR A 202 17.85 4.93 -3.28
C THR A 202 16.76 4.34 -2.41
N GLY A 203 15.54 4.80 -2.58
CA GLY A 203 14.42 4.49 -1.69
C GLY A 203 14.53 5.18 -0.32
N ILE A 204 15.41 6.15 -0.13
CA ILE A 204 15.52 6.88 1.15
C ILE A 204 14.62 8.12 1.09
N MET A 205 13.55 8.10 1.85
CA MET A 205 12.59 9.19 1.92
C MET A 205 13.08 10.30 2.86
N PRO A 206 13.19 11.56 2.43
CA PRO A 206 13.51 12.67 3.31
C PRO A 206 12.28 13.11 4.12
N MET A 207 12.51 13.89 5.18
CA MET A 207 11.45 14.69 5.80
C MET A 207 11.12 15.87 4.88
N PRO A 208 9.82 16.25 4.77
CA PRO A 208 9.44 17.42 3.97
C PRO A 208 10.00 18.71 4.57
N GLU A 209 10.42 19.61 3.73
CA GLU A 209 10.88 20.93 4.14
C GLU A 209 9.70 21.89 4.42
N LYS A 210 9.99 22.94 5.18
CA LYS A 210 8.98 23.97 5.46
C LYS A 210 8.56 24.68 4.17
N GLY A 211 7.25 24.62 3.86
CA GLY A 211 6.71 25.25 2.63
C GLY A 211 6.76 24.36 1.39
N GLU A 212 7.20 23.12 1.54
CA GLU A 212 7.20 22.16 0.43
C GLU A 212 5.78 21.82 -0.03
N SER A 213 5.60 21.65 -1.34
CA SER A 213 4.29 21.37 -1.95
C SER A 213 3.84 19.93 -1.69
N MET A 214 2.64 19.77 -1.14
CA MET A 214 1.96 18.49 -1.06
C MET A 214 1.32 18.16 -2.42
N LEU A 215 1.62 16.99 -2.97
CA LEU A 215 1.18 16.56 -4.30
C LEU A 215 -0.07 15.69 -4.27
N GLY A 216 -0.37 15.05 -3.15
CA GLY A 216 -1.53 14.19 -2.97
C GLY A 216 -1.34 13.12 -1.92
N GLY A 217 -2.29 12.20 -1.83
CA GLY A 217 -2.28 11.10 -0.88
C GLY A 217 -1.98 9.75 -1.53
N HIS A 218 -1.08 8.96 -0.93
CA HIS A 218 -0.66 7.65 -1.46
C HIS A 218 -0.83 6.56 -0.41
N ALA A 219 -1.37 5.40 -0.81
CA ALA A 219 -1.51 4.22 0.03
C ALA A 219 -0.38 3.23 -0.24
N VAL A 220 0.22 2.70 0.82
CA VAL A 220 1.38 1.80 0.80
C VAL A 220 1.26 0.73 1.88
N MET A 221 2.21 -0.21 1.90
CA MET A 221 2.25 -1.27 2.91
C MET A 221 3.58 -1.25 3.68
N ALA A 222 3.54 -1.10 4.99
CA ALA A 222 4.70 -1.31 5.85
C ALA A 222 5.05 -2.79 5.93
N ALA A 223 6.32 -3.12 5.75
CA ALA A 223 6.85 -4.48 5.71
C ALA A 223 8.05 -4.70 6.65
N GLY A 224 8.34 -3.76 7.53
CA GLY A 224 9.43 -3.89 8.50
C GLY A 224 9.87 -2.56 9.06
N TYR A 225 10.92 -2.60 9.86
CA TYR A 225 11.57 -1.40 10.41
C TYR A 225 13.03 -1.67 10.78
N ASP A 226 13.77 -0.59 11.00
CA ASP A 226 15.14 -0.59 11.51
C ASP A 226 15.23 0.48 12.59
N ASN A 227 15.34 0.06 13.86
CA ASN A 227 15.36 0.96 15.02
C ASN A 227 16.63 1.81 15.09
N ASP A 228 17.78 1.23 14.71
CA ASP A 228 19.05 1.95 14.78
C ASP A 228 19.07 3.12 13.81
N ARG A 229 18.44 2.94 12.65
CA ARG A 229 18.26 3.98 11.64
C ARG A 229 17.02 4.85 11.87
N ARG A 230 16.10 4.44 12.75
CA ARG A 230 14.77 5.06 12.97
C ARG A 230 13.94 5.15 11.68
N LEU A 231 13.92 4.07 10.90
CA LEU A 231 13.26 4.00 9.60
C LEU A 231 12.25 2.85 9.54
N LEU A 232 11.10 3.11 8.92
CA LEU A 232 10.10 2.13 8.54
C LEU A 232 10.39 1.63 7.12
N LEU A 233 10.41 0.32 6.91
CA LEU A 233 10.50 -0.28 5.58
C LEU A 233 9.12 -0.35 4.96
N VAL A 234 8.92 0.34 3.86
CA VAL A 234 7.62 0.49 3.21
C VAL A 234 7.66 -0.03 1.79
N ARG A 235 6.72 -0.89 1.44
CA ARG A 235 6.50 -1.41 0.08
C ARG A 235 5.68 -0.42 -0.72
N ASN A 236 6.22 -0.01 -1.87
CA ASN A 236 5.53 0.82 -2.86
C ASN A 236 4.85 -0.05 -3.94
N SER A 237 4.10 0.58 -4.83
CA SER A 237 3.40 -0.02 -5.97
C SER A 237 3.80 0.59 -7.32
N TRP A 238 5.07 0.99 -7.46
CA TRP A 238 5.62 1.62 -8.68
C TRP A 238 6.61 0.74 -9.44
N GLY A 239 6.58 -0.58 -9.15
CA GLY A 239 7.46 -1.57 -9.78
C GLY A 239 8.76 -1.77 -9.00
N LYS A 240 9.44 -2.88 -9.33
CA LYS A 240 10.66 -3.30 -8.62
C LYS A 240 11.91 -2.46 -8.93
N GLU A 241 11.87 -1.66 -10.01
CA GLU A 241 13.00 -0.83 -10.44
C GLU A 241 13.03 0.52 -9.71
N TRP A 242 11.97 0.88 -8.97
CA TRP A 242 11.88 2.09 -8.17
C TRP A 242 12.39 1.83 -6.75
N GLY A 243 13.17 2.77 -6.20
CA GLY A 243 13.66 2.73 -4.83
C GLY A 243 14.53 1.52 -4.51
N ASP A 244 14.49 1.04 -3.27
CA ASP A 244 15.14 -0.20 -2.84
C ASP A 244 14.32 -1.42 -3.32
N LYS A 245 14.45 -1.77 -4.59
CA LYS A 245 13.75 -2.91 -5.21
C LYS A 245 12.21 -2.85 -5.05
N GLY A 246 11.67 -1.66 -5.20
CA GLY A 246 10.23 -1.38 -5.06
C GLY A 246 9.80 -1.03 -3.63
N TYR A 247 10.74 -0.84 -2.73
CA TYR A 247 10.53 -0.40 -1.36
C TYR A 247 11.19 0.96 -1.13
N PHE A 248 10.83 1.59 0.00
CA PHE A 248 11.49 2.79 0.50
C PHE A 248 11.55 2.78 2.03
N TRP A 249 12.41 3.61 2.56
CA TRP A 249 12.64 3.78 3.97
C TRP A 249 12.07 5.13 4.41
N MET A 250 11.01 5.09 5.22
CA MET A 250 10.32 6.27 5.74
C MET A 250 10.84 6.60 7.14
N PRO A 251 11.24 7.85 7.44
CA PRO A 251 11.60 8.24 8.81
C PRO A 251 10.44 8.04 9.80
N TYR A 252 10.74 7.54 11.01
CA TYR A 252 9.75 7.44 12.09
C TYR A 252 9.10 8.80 12.38
N ASP A 253 9.88 9.86 12.26
CA ASP A 253 9.42 11.22 12.50
C ASP A 253 8.32 11.65 11.52
N TYR A 254 8.27 11.06 10.33
CA TYR A 254 7.19 11.31 9.37
C TYR A 254 5.82 10.86 9.90
N ILE A 255 5.80 9.83 10.74
CA ILE A 255 4.58 9.33 11.38
C ILE A 255 4.34 10.04 12.72
N SER A 256 5.38 10.14 13.57
CA SER A 256 5.24 10.56 14.96
C SER A 256 5.18 12.07 15.17
N LYS A 257 5.77 12.86 14.27
CA LYS A 257 5.87 14.33 14.39
C LYS A 257 4.99 15.10 13.42
N THR A 258 4.39 14.41 12.46
CA THR A 258 3.52 15.04 11.46
C THR A 258 2.15 14.36 11.47
N LYS A 259 1.14 15.06 10.94
CA LYS A 259 -0.19 14.48 10.71
C LYS A 259 -0.30 13.94 9.26
N ASN A 260 0.82 13.56 8.65
CA ASN A 260 0.89 13.21 7.24
C ASN A 260 0.62 11.72 6.97
N CYS A 261 0.40 10.91 8.00
CA CYS A 261 0.06 9.49 7.87
C CYS A 261 -1.22 9.16 8.62
N ALA A 262 -2.09 8.35 8.00
CA ALA A 262 -3.34 7.90 8.60
C ALA A 262 -3.76 6.52 8.05
N ASP A 263 -4.88 6.00 8.57
CA ASP A 263 -5.57 4.82 8.06
C ASP A 263 -4.71 3.57 8.06
N PHE A 264 -4.13 3.28 9.23
CA PHE A 264 -3.29 2.11 9.44
C PHE A 264 -4.18 0.87 9.65
N TRP A 265 -4.15 -0.08 8.70
CA TRP A 265 -4.95 -1.30 8.74
C TRP A 265 -4.09 -2.55 8.62
N THR A 266 -4.24 -3.50 9.54
CA THR A 266 -3.61 -4.83 9.47
C THR A 266 -4.65 -5.91 9.18
N ILE A 267 -4.29 -6.85 8.31
CA ILE A 267 -5.11 -8.02 7.93
C ILE A 267 -4.51 -9.24 8.62
N ARG A 268 -5.34 -10.01 9.32
CA ARG A 268 -4.88 -11.09 10.18
C ARG A 268 -5.35 -12.47 9.77
N LEU A 269 -6.47 -12.55 9.07
CA LEU A 269 -7.03 -13.83 8.61
C LEU A 269 -7.69 -13.64 7.25
N VAL A 270 -7.43 -14.56 6.35
CA VAL A 270 -8.00 -14.64 5.00
C VAL A 270 -8.46 -16.07 4.77
N GLU A 271 -9.56 -16.27 4.03
CA GLU A 271 -9.98 -17.58 3.55
C GLU A 271 -8.97 -18.26 2.62
#